data_64fdeb3d0166656e153e52a6dab358cd
#
_entry.id   64fdeb3d0166656e153e52a6dab358cd
#
_cell.length_a   1.000
_cell.length_b   1.000
_cell.length_c   1.000
_cell.angle_alpha   90.00
_cell.angle_beta   90.00
_cell.angle_gamma   90.00
#
_symmetry.space_group_name_H-M   'P 1'
#
loop_
_entity.id
_entity.type
_entity.pdbx_description
1 polymer ?
#
loop_
_entity_poly.entity_id
_entity_poly.type
_entity_poly.pdbx_seq_one_letter_code
_entity_poly.pdbx_strand_id
1 'polypeptide(L)'
;MHRSASRLTRVLACAAVPVILTVAGCSSDSGKKSGTDSGKKSDASSSSQPSSKPSKEALEKAVYAALPEPCKAVGAKTIETIVPKAKDANGTAAKSNDLASRATCTWNGLDEAGLKGSQYRWLSISLVRYDSLASVGTGSKRAEDEYAKQVEKAKAVEGAENVKPEEAGGIGDQATSVTFTTKKDGDFFNTSVIARTHNVVITLDYNGTAYEGATAPDQAKLLQDAIAATKETVASVAAANEAKQPEQSAQPEQQPSPSNS
;
A
#
# COMPACT_ATOMS: atom_id res chain seq x y z
N MET A 1 29.29 29.90 45.27
CA MET A 1 28.50 28.94 46.06
C MET A 1 28.19 27.77 45.14
N HIS A 2 28.88 26.66 45.37
CA HIS A 2 28.77 25.43 44.61
C HIS A 2 27.48 24.67 45.01
N ARG A 3 26.71 24.18 44.01
CA ARG A 3 25.74 23.13 44.27
C ARG A 3 25.86 22.01 43.22
N SER A 4 26.17 20.85 43.74
CA SER A 4 26.48 19.60 43.09
C SER A 4 25.34 19.02 42.28
N ALA A 5 25.67 18.51 41.09
CA ALA A 5 24.80 17.67 40.27
C ALA A 5 24.85 16.24 40.77
N SER A 6 23.70 15.71 41.16
CA SER A 6 23.50 14.29 41.55
C SER A 6 23.18 13.49 40.28
N ARG A 7 24.10 12.61 39.87
CA ARG A 7 23.92 11.65 38.78
C ARG A 7 23.15 10.43 39.28
N LEU A 8 21.91 10.24 38.83
CA LEU A 8 21.19 8.98 39.02
C LEU A 8 21.56 8.00 37.91
N THR A 9 22.37 7.02 38.27
CA THR A 9 22.70 5.86 37.43
C THR A 9 21.52 4.88 37.52
N ARG A 10 20.77 4.70 36.43
CA ARG A 10 19.77 3.63 36.32
C ARG A 10 20.43 2.39 35.75
N VAL A 11 20.52 1.37 36.59
CA VAL A 11 20.98 0.02 36.21
C VAL A 11 19.87 -0.69 35.46
N LEU A 12 20.12 -1.05 34.19
CA LEU A 12 19.25 -1.94 33.42
C LEU A 12 19.55 -3.39 33.86
N ALA A 13 18.55 -4.04 34.43
CA ALA A 13 18.57 -5.48 34.66
C ALA A 13 18.07 -6.20 33.39
N CYS A 14 18.97 -6.86 32.65
CA CYS A 14 18.62 -7.76 31.57
C CYS A 14 18.12 -9.08 32.15
N ALA A 15 16.83 -9.37 32.01
CA ALA A 15 16.26 -10.69 32.26
C ALA A 15 16.39 -11.54 30.97
N ALA A 16 17.26 -12.55 31.01
CA ALA A 16 17.38 -13.55 29.96
C ALA A 16 16.30 -14.63 30.18
N VAL A 17 15.42 -14.80 29.19
CA VAL A 17 14.43 -15.88 29.14
C VAL A 17 15.00 -17.02 28.29
N PRO A 18 15.16 -18.26 28.80
CA PRO A 18 15.57 -19.38 27.97
C PRO A 18 14.37 -19.94 27.18
N VAL A 19 14.49 -19.95 25.86
CA VAL A 19 13.55 -20.63 24.95
C VAL A 19 13.90 -22.12 24.93
N ILE A 20 13.02 -22.98 25.42
CA ILE A 20 13.12 -24.43 25.31
C ILE A 20 12.45 -24.87 24.00
N LEU A 21 13.26 -25.31 23.04
CA LEU A 21 12.83 -25.97 21.81
C LEU A 21 12.58 -27.46 22.09
N THR A 22 11.33 -27.89 22.13
CA THR A 22 10.97 -29.32 22.09
C THR A 22 10.84 -29.78 20.65
N VAL A 23 11.79 -30.59 20.22
CA VAL A 23 11.76 -31.30 18.94
C VAL A 23 11.03 -32.62 19.17
N ALA A 24 9.82 -32.76 18.63
CA ALA A 24 9.13 -34.04 18.58
C ALA A 24 9.56 -34.80 17.30
N GLY A 25 10.44 -35.77 17.47
CA GLY A 25 10.84 -36.68 16.39
C GLY A 25 9.77 -37.77 16.20
N CYS A 26 9.30 -37.95 14.98
CA CYS A 26 8.58 -39.16 14.55
C CYS A 26 9.59 -40.16 14.01
N SER A 27 9.84 -41.25 14.74
CA SER A 27 10.60 -42.41 14.26
C SER A 27 9.64 -43.42 13.62
N SER A 28 9.96 -43.77 12.39
CA SER A 28 9.34 -44.89 11.66
C SER A 28 9.92 -46.21 12.18
N ASP A 29 9.09 -47.10 12.60
CA ASP A 29 9.48 -48.45 12.91
C ASP A 29 8.97 -49.44 11.83
N SER A 30 9.91 -50.19 11.27
CA SER A 30 9.70 -51.21 10.27
C SER A 30 9.53 -52.56 10.99
N GLY A 31 8.35 -53.16 10.95
CA GLY A 31 8.08 -54.51 11.45
C GLY A 31 7.54 -55.43 10.38
N LYS A 32 8.37 -56.38 9.97
CA LYS A 32 8.15 -57.47 9.01
C LYS A 32 7.52 -58.67 9.69
N LYS A 33 6.49 -59.28 9.07
CA LYS A 33 6.27 -60.75 8.92
C LYS A 33 4.93 -61.01 8.25
N SER A 34 4.93 -61.57 7.05
CA SER A 34 4.85 -62.98 6.63
C SER A 34 3.50 -63.70 6.98
N GLY A 35 2.74 -64.08 5.95
CA GLY A 35 1.59 -64.99 6.04
C GLY A 35 0.87 -65.10 4.70
N THR A 36 1.18 -66.09 3.95
CA THR A 36 0.67 -66.84 2.82
C THR A 36 -0.89 -66.91 2.76
N ASP A 37 -1.60 -66.73 1.63
CA ASP A 37 -1.99 -67.75 0.65
C ASP A 37 -3.21 -67.34 -0.19
N SER A 38 -3.13 -67.77 -1.47
CA SER A 38 -4.18 -68.15 -2.43
C SER A 38 -5.28 -67.21 -2.92
N GLY A 39 -5.09 -66.78 -4.16
CA GLY A 39 -5.97 -67.20 -5.24
C GLY A 39 -7.23 -66.41 -5.57
N LYS A 40 -7.22 -65.58 -6.62
CA LYS A 40 -8.04 -65.85 -7.82
C LYS A 40 -7.89 -64.74 -8.87
N LYS A 41 -7.62 -65.17 -10.08
CA LYS A 41 -7.71 -64.36 -11.29
C LYS A 41 -9.11 -63.78 -11.48
N SER A 42 -9.19 -62.55 -11.92
CA SER A 42 -10.20 -62.07 -12.85
C SER A 42 -9.67 -60.91 -13.63
N ASP A 43 -9.61 -61.10 -14.93
CA ASP A 43 -9.36 -60.06 -15.94
C ASP A 43 -10.44 -58.99 -15.84
N ALA A 44 -10.02 -57.72 -16.02
CA ALA A 44 -10.77 -56.81 -16.87
C ALA A 44 -10.14 -55.43 -16.95
N SER A 45 -9.82 -55.08 -18.17
CA SER A 45 -9.95 -53.77 -18.80
C SER A 45 -9.14 -52.59 -18.24
N SER A 46 -7.99 -52.44 -18.84
CA SER A 46 -7.28 -51.20 -18.97
C SER A 46 -8.15 -50.12 -19.62
N SER A 47 -8.74 -49.22 -18.84
CA SER A 47 -9.16 -47.93 -19.34
C SER A 47 -8.07 -46.92 -18.97
N SER A 48 -7.20 -46.62 -19.92
CA SER A 48 -6.25 -45.52 -19.87
C SER A 48 -7.03 -44.22 -19.91
N GLN A 49 -7.31 -43.67 -18.72
CA GLN A 49 -7.78 -42.33 -18.57
C GLN A 49 -6.57 -41.41 -18.87
N PRO A 50 -6.67 -40.48 -19.83
CA PRO A 50 -5.58 -39.54 -20.05
C PRO A 50 -5.49 -38.66 -18.80
N SER A 51 -4.39 -38.80 -18.09
CA SER A 51 -4.00 -37.89 -17.02
C SER A 51 -3.79 -36.50 -17.66
N SER A 52 -4.83 -35.68 -17.62
CA SER A 52 -4.71 -34.27 -17.92
C SER A 52 -3.77 -33.67 -16.88
N LYS A 53 -2.51 -33.44 -17.29
CA LYS A 53 -1.59 -32.56 -16.56
C LYS A 53 -2.35 -31.27 -16.28
N PRO A 54 -2.37 -30.77 -15.03
CA PRO A 54 -2.94 -29.47 -14.78
C PRO A 54 -2.18 -28.48 -15.67
N SER A 55 -2.89 -27.91 -16.63
CA SER A 55 -2.41 -26.75 -17.39
C SER A 55 -2.05 -25.70 -16.35
N LYS A 56 -0.80 -25.27 -16.31
CA LYS A 56 -0.44 -24.07 -15.57
C LYS A 56 -1.20 -22.95 -16.27
N GLU A 57 -2.36 -22.58 -15.74
CA GLU A 57 -3.04 -21.36 -16.16
C GLU A 57 -2.00 -20.24 -16.12
N ALA A 58 -1.84 -19.59 -17.27
CA ALA A 58 -0.90 -18.49 -17.36
C ALA A 58 -1.36 -17.42 -16.36
N LEU A 59 -0.51 -17.13 -15.39
CA LEU A 59 -0.80 -16.12 -14.36
C LEU A 59 -1.13 -14.80 -15.06
N GLU A 60 -2.27 -14.20 -14.71
CA GLU A 60 -2.69 -12.90 -15.24
C GLU A 60 -1.60 -11.84 -15.01
N LYS A 61 -1.27 -11.11 -16.07
CA LYS A 61 -0.28 -10.02 -15.97
C LYS A 61 -0.83 -8.86 -15.15
N ALA A 62 0.03 -8.23 -14.39
CA ALA A 62 -0.31 -7.00 -13.70
C ALA A 62 -0.69 -5.89 -14.72
N VAL A 63 -1.77 -5.15 -14.46
CA VAL A 63 -2.31 -4.13 -15.37
C VAL A 63 -1.35 -2.94 -15.47
N TYR A 64 -0.85 -2.48 -14.34
CA TYR A 64 0.09 -1.37 -14.27
C TYR A 64 1.53 -1.87 -14.15
N ALA A 65 2.39 -1.37 -15.04
CA ALA A 65 3.81 -1.72 -15.12
C ALA A 65 4.73 -0.64 -14.52
N ALA A 66 4.19 0.54 -14.20
CA ALA A 66 4.97 1.67 -13.71
C ALA A 66 4.24 2.44 -12.59
N LEU A 67 5.03 3.17 -11.80
CA LEU A 67 4.54 4.22 -10.91
C LEU A 67 4.89 5.59 -11.49
N PRO A 68 4.06 6.63 -11.25
CA PRO A 68 4.43 8.01 -11.52
C PRO A 68 5.52 8.47 -10.56
N GLU A 69 6.16 9.59 -10.88
CA GLU A 69 7.02 10.30 -9.93
C GLU A 69 6.16 10.78 -8.74
N PRO A 70 6.43 10.35 -7.51
CA PRO A 70 5.49 10.52 -6.39
C PRO A 70 5.27 11.99 -6.03
N CYS A 71 6.28 12.84 -6.21
CA CYS A 71 6.17 14.27 -5.92
C CYS A 71 5.43 15.06 -7.04
N LYS A 72 5.09 14.41 -8.14
CA LYS A 72 4.27 14.94 -9.24
C LYS A 72 2.90 14.27 -9.35
N ALA A 73 2.62 13.31 -8.45
CA ALA A 73 1.37 12.57 -8.47
C ALA A 73 0.14 13.43 -8.09
N VAL A 74 0.37 14.56 -7.43
CA VAL A 74 -0.62 15.60 -7.14
C VAL A 74 -0.14 16.92 -7.75
N GLY A 75 -1.06 17.69 -8.32
CA GLY A 75 -0.75 18.96 -8.96
C GLY A 75 -0.19 20.00 -7.99
N ALA A 76 0.78 20.80 -8.45
CA ALA A 76 1.43 21.84 -7.64
C ALA A 76 0.42 22.82 -7.01
N LYS A 77 -0.65 23.18 -7.75
CA LYS A 77 -1.71 24.07 -7.25
C LYS A 77 -2.48 23.44 -6.09
N THR A 78 -2.74 22.13 -6.15
CA THR A 78 -3.39 21.39 -5.06
C THR A 78 -2.47 21.37 -3.83
N ILE A 79 -1.19 21.07 -4.00
CA ILE A 79 -0.20 21.14 -2.90
C ILE A 79 -0.16 22.51 -2.26
N GLU A 80 -0.07 23.59 -3.05
CA GLU A 80 -0.07 24.98 -2.55
C GLU A 80 -1.33 25.28 -1.71
N THR A 81 -2.48 24.73 -2.11
CA THR A 81 -3.76 24.95 -1.43
C THR A 81 -3.83 24.18 -0.10
N ILE A 82 -3.44 22.89 -0.10
CA ILE A 82 -3.65 22.02 1.06
C ILE A 82 -2.46 22.03 2.04
N VAL A 83 -1.24 22.36 1.56
CA VAL A 83 -0.05 22.53 2.39
C VAL A 83 0.49 23.95 2.19
N PRO A 84 -0.23 24.98 2.68
CA PRO A 84 0.21 26.36 2.52
C PRO A 84 1.57 26.57 3.19
N LYS A 85 2.42 27.42 2.55
CA LYS A 85 3.79 27.65 3.02
C LYS A 85 4.60 26.36 3.16
N ALA A 86 4.40 25.42 2.22
CA ALA A 86 5.21 24.22 2.18
C ALA A 86 6.72 24.57 2.19
N LYS A 87 7.48 23.91 3.07
CA LYS A 87 8.93 24.13 3.21
C LYS A 87 9.67 23.85 1.90
N ASP A 88 9.19 22.86 1.14
CA ASP A 88 9.58 22.58 -0.23
C ASP A 88 8.31 22.34 -1.04
N ALA A 89 8.01 23.22 -1.97
CA ALA A 89 6.82 23.13 -2.83
C ALA A 89 6.87 21.90 -3.75
N ASN A 90 8.06 21.40 -4.09
CA ASN A 90 8.24 20.21 -4.90
C ASN A 90 8.11 18.92 -4.08
N GLY A 91 8.05 19.02 -2.75
CA GLY A 91 8.04 17.89 -1.85
C GLY A 91 9.40 17.21 -1.69
N THR A 92 9.46 16.27 -0.79
CA THR A 92 10.66 15.49 -0.50
C THR A 92 10.37 14.02 -0.80
N ALA A 93 11.00 13.49 -1.85
CA ALA A 93 10.91 12.09 -2.18
C ALA A 93 11.69 11.24 -1.17
N ALA A 94 11.09 10.15 -0.70
CA ALA A 94 11.79 9.18 0.13
C ALA A 94 12.83 8.41 -0.69
N LYS A 95 13.97 8.11 -0.08
CA LYS A 95 14.97 7.23 -0.67
C LYS A 95 14.43 5.80 -0.70
N SER A 96 14.42 5.17 -1.86
CA SER A 96 14.04 3.78 -2.04
C SER A 96 15.04 3.08 -2.94
N ASN A 97 15.38 1.84 -2.61
CA ASN A 97 16.18 0.98 -3.48
C ASN A 97 15.33 0.29 -4.56
N ASP A 98 14.00 0.46 -4.50
CA ASP A 98 13.02 -0.14 -5.41
C ASP A 98 11.99 0.90 -5.85
N LEU A 99 12.45 1.89 -6.63
CA LEU A 99 11.59 2.95 -7.19
C LEU A 99 10.60 2.44 -8.24
N ALA A 100 10.84 1.22 -8.78
CA ALA A 100 9.94 0.62 -9.76
C ALA A 100 8.62 0.16 -9.14
N SER A 101 8.65 -0.26 -7.87
CA SER A 101 7.48 -0.78 -7.16
C SER A 101 7.07 0.03 -5.92
N ARG A 102 7.91 0.96 -5.45
CA ARG A 102 7.62 1.78 -4.24
C ARG A 102 8.09 3.20 -4.42
N ALA A 103 7.18 4.15 -4.21
CA ALA A 103 7.48 5.56 -4.32
C ALA A 103 6.72 6.35 -3.23
N THR A 104 7.38 7.30 -2.59
CA THR A 104 6.77 8.13 -1.54
C THR A 104 7.26 9.57 -1.68
N CYS A 105 6.35 10.52 -1.49
CA CYS A 105 6.66 11.94 -1.37
C CYS A 105 5.96 12.55 -0.17
N THR A 106 6.62 13.51 0.50
CA THR A 106 6.09 14.21 1.67
C THR A 106 6.22 15.71 1.50
N TRP A 107 5.24 16.44 2.04
CA TRP A 107 5.24 17.90 2.17
C TRP A 107 4.88 18.26 3.60
N ASN A 108 5.46 19.35 4.09
CA ASN A 108 5.06 19.97 5.34
C ASN A 108 5.15 21.48 5.22
N GLY A 109 4.24 22.16 5.88
CA GLY A 109 4.17 23.61 5.90
C GLY A 109 3.72 24.13 7.25
N LEU A 110 4.27 25.27 7.66
CA LEU A 110 3.84 26.04 8.81
C LEU A 110 3.45 27.43 8.31
N ASP A 111 2.16 27.72 8.38
CA ASP A 111 1.62 29.05 8.06
C ASP A 111 1.51 29.86 9.35
N GLU A 112 2.42 30.83 9.51
CA GLU A 112 2.52 31.69 10.68
C GLU A 112 1.74 32.99 10.44
N ALA A 113 0.69 33.20 11.25
CA ALA A 113 -0.13 34.41 11.20
C ALA A 113 0.17 35.39 12.35
N GLY A 114 1.38 35.35 12.90
CA GLY A 114 1.83 36.18 14.03
C GLY A 114 0.94 36.00 15.26
N LEU A 115 0.36 37.06 15.80
CA LEU A 115 -0.49 37.03 17.01
C LEU A 115 -1.77 36.21 16.85
N LYS A 116 -2.12 35.77 15.63
CA LYS A 116 -3.28 34.91 15.37
C LYS A 116 -2.93 33.43 15.47
N GLY A 117 -1.69 33.10 15.82
CA GLY A 117 -1.20 31.75 15.93
C GLY A 117 -0.72 31.16 14.61
N SER A 118 -0.45 29.85 14.59
CA SER A 118 0.14 29.17 13.45
C SER A 118 -0.66 27.91 13.08
N GLN A 119 -0.66 27.56 11.78
CA GLN A 119 -1.30 26.37 11.25
C GLN A 119 -0.24 25.45 10.63
N TYR A 120 -0.17 24.22 11.11
CA TYR A 120 0.72 23.20 10.53
C TYR A 120 -0.08 22.23 9.65
N ARG A 121 0.51 21.87 8.51
CA ARG A 121 -0.01 20.83 7.61
C ARG A 121 1.12 19.89 7.22
N TRP A 122 0.78 18.62 7.12
CA TRP A 122 1.68 17.58 6.62
C TRP A 122 0.92 16.63 5.70
N LEU A 123 1.49 16.35 4.54
CA LEU A 123 0.96 15.44 3.53
C LEU A 123 2.02 14.41 3.19
N SER A 124 1.61 13.16 3.10
CA SER A 124 2.42 12.05 2.58
C SER A 124 1.61 11.26 1.56
N ILE A 125 2.25 10.93 0.45
CA ILE A 125 1.69 10.04 -0.56
C ILE A 125 2.64 8.88 -0.74
N SER A 126 2.15 7.66 -0.54
CA SER A 126 2.88 6.42 -0.74
C SER A 126 2.19 5.58 -1.81
N LEU A 127 2.97 5.13 -2.78
CA LEU A 127 2.55 4.30 -3.90
C LEU A 127 3.26 2.96 -3.80
N VAL A 128 2.53 1.85 -3.89
CA VAL A 128 3.09 0.50 -3.93
C VAL A 128 2.45 -0.28 -5.07
N ARG A 129 3.24 -0.75 -6.01
CA ARG A 129 2.84 -1.56 -7.16
C ARG A 129 3.21 -3.03 -6.93
N TYR A 130 2.31 -3.91 -7.27
CA TYR A 130 2.47 -5.35 -7.12
C TYR A 130 2.52 -6.03 -8.49
N ASP A 131 3.61 -6.77 -8.73
CA ASP A 131 3.71 -7.66 -9.90
C ASP A 131 3.00 -8.98 -9.64
N SER A 132 2.52 -9.63 -10.71
CA SER A 132 2.04 -11.00 -10.65
C SER A 132 3.21 -11.97 -10.53
N LEU A 133 3.20 -12.82 -9.52
CA LEU A 133 4.25 -13.80 -9.25
C LEU A 133 3.63 -15.19 -9.04
N ALA A 134 4.12 -16.19 -9.75
CA ALA A 134 3.57 -17.56 -9.72
C ALA A 134 3.51 -18.17 -8.31
N SER A 135 4.42 -17.76 -7.43
CA SER A 135 4.50 -18.25 -6.05
C SER A 135 3.56 -17.56 -5.07
N VAL A 136 3.04 -16.35 -5.39
CA VAL A 136 2.26 -15.52 -4.44
C VAL A 136 0.96 -14.98 -5.01
N GLY A 137 0.68 -15.15 -6.32
CA GLY A 137 -0.57 -14.75 -6.95
C GLY A 137 -0.47 -13.55 -7.88
N THR A 138 -1.63 -13.11 -8.38
CA THR A 138 -1.73 -11.97 -9.29
C THR A 138 -1.42 -10.66 -8.60
N GLY A 139 -0.91 -9.67 -9.34
CA GLY A 139 -0.65 -8.33 -8.83
C GLY A 139 -1.90 -7.68 -8.25
N SER A 140 -3.06 -7.88 -8.89
CA SER A 140 -4.35 -7.36 -8.43
C SER A 140 -4.74 -7.94 -7.07
N LYS A 141 -4.65 -9.28 -6.90
CA LYS A 141 -4.96 -9.92 -5.62
C LYS A 141 -4.01 -9.49 -4.50
N ARG A 142 -2.73 -9.37 -4.79
CA ARG A 142 -1.72 -8.88 -3.84
C ARG A 142 -1.99 -7.43 -3.41
N ALA A 143 -2.42 -6.58 -4.35
CA ALA A 143 -2.80 -5.20 -4.04
C ALA A 143 -4.09 -5.15 -3.21
N GLU A 144 -5.07 -6.03 -3.47
CA GLU A 144 -6.29 -6.15 -2.66
C GLU A 144 -5.97 -6.52 -1.21
N ASP A 145 -5.11 -7.52 -1.02
CA ASP A 145 -4.69 -7.98 0.32
C ASP A 145 -3.92 -6.87 1.06
N GLU A 146 -3.09 -6.11 0.36
CA GLU A 146 -2.37 -5.00 0.97
C GLU A 146 -3.29 -3.81 1.28
N TYR A 147 -4.22 -3.48 0.39
CA TYR A 147 -5.24 -2.47 0.66
C TYR A 147 -5.98 -2.77 1.98
N ALA A 148 -6.45 -4.01 2.15
CA ALA A 148 -7.13 -4.41 3.37
C ALA A 148 -6.24 -4.25 4.62
N LYS A 149 -4.96 -4.63 4.53
CA LYS A 149 -3.99 -4.45 5.62
C LYS A 149 -3.75 -2.96 5.95
N GLN A 150 -3.62 -2.10 4.94
CA GLN A 150 -3.41 -0.67 5.17
C GLN A 150 -4.64 -0.01 5.80
N VAL A 151 -5.85 -0.42 5.43
CA VAL A 151 -7.09 0.03 6.07
C VAL A 151 -7.11 -0.37 7.55
N GLU A 152 -6.82 -1.64 7.87
CA GLU A 152 -6.77 -2.09 9.28
C GLU A 152 -5.67 -1.35 10.06
N LYS A 153 -4.51 -1.11 9.46
CA LYS A 153 -3.43 -0.34 10.07
C LYS A 153 -3.85 1.11 10.37
N ALA A 154 -4.56 1.77 9.45
CA ALA A 154 -5.04 3.13 9.66
C ALA A 154 -6.09 3.22 10.77
N LYS A 155 -6.89 2.17 10.97
CA LYS A 155 -7.88 2.07 12.06
C LYS A 155 -7.24 1.78 13.43
N ALA A 156 -6.06 1.19 13.45
CA ALA A 156 -5.37 0.72 14.66
C ALA A 156 -4.17 1.60 15.06
N VAL A 157 -4.17 2.88 14.71
CA VAL A 157 -3.10 3.81 15.09
C VAL A 157 -3.08 3.98 16.61
N GLU A 158 -1.93 3.76 17.24
CA GLU A 158 -1.75 3.90 18.68
C GLU A 158 -2.03 5.35 19.13
N GLY A 159 -2.81 5.50 20.19
CA GLY A 159 -3.21 6.80 20.71
C GLY A 159 -4.24 7.55 19.84
N ALA A 160 -4.80 6.90 18.82
CA ALA A 160 -5.88 7.49 18.03
C ALA A 160 -7.19 7.53 18.84
N GLU A 161 -7.83 8.71 18.82
CA GLU A 161 -9.16 8.96 19.36
C GLU A 161 -10.13 9.26 18.21
N ASN A 162 -11.42 9.01 18.40
CA ASN A 162 -12.48 9.34 17.44
C ASN A 162 -12.27 8.73 16.03
N VAL A 163 -11.77 7.50 15.99
CA VAL A 163 -11.48 6.80 14.72
C VAL A 163 -12.77 6.55 13.95
N LYS A 164 -12.87 7.09 12.73
CA LYS A 164 -14.03 6.96 11.83
C LYS A 164 -13.56 6.45 10.46
N PRO A 165 -13.70 5.16 10.17
CA PRO A 165 -13.53 4.62 8.84
C PRO A 165 -14.79 4.84 8.01
N GLU A 166 -14.65 5.30 6.75
CA GLU A 166 -15.74 5.50 5.82
C GLU A 166 -15.31 5.07 4.42
N GLU A 167 -16.20 4.46 3.66
CA GLU A 167 -15.97 4.17 2.26
C GLU A 167 -15.86 5.49 1.46
N ALA A 168 -14.81 5.61 0.63
CA ALA A 168 -14.57 6.78 -0.21
C ALA A 168 -14.84 6.42 -1.68
N GLY A 169 -16.11 6.40 -2.06
CA GLY A 169 -16.55 6.01 -3.41
C GLY A 169 -15.99 6.89 -4.54
N GLY A 170 -15.80 6.29 -5.71
CA GLY A 170 -15.35 6.99 -6.92
C GLY A 170 -13.85 7.32 -6.92
N ILE A 171 -13.04 6.54 -6.21
CA ILE A 171 -11.58 6.63 -6.17
C ILE A 171 -10.99 5.26 -6.47
N GLY A 172 -10.44 5.07 -7.67
CA GLY A 172 -9.92 3.78 -8.12
C GLY A 172 -10.97 2.67 -8.07
N ASP A 173 -10.55 1.43 -7.82
CA ASP A 173 -11.43 0.27 -7.69
C ASP A 173 -12.03 0.16 -6.28
N GLN A 174 -11.29 0.60 -5.27
CA GLN A 174 -11.67 0.60 -3.85
C GLN A 174 -10.98 1.76 -3.14
N ALA A 175 -11.67 2.44 -2.24
CA ALA A 175 -11.03 3.37 -1.34
C ALA A 175 -11.76 3.45 0.01
N THR A 176 -11.00 3.63 1.06
CA THR A 176 -11.46 3.88 2.43
C THR A 176 -10.74 5.09 2.99
N SER A 177 -11.48 6.01 3.58
CA SER A 177 -10.94 7.08 4.41
C SER A 177 -11.03 6.70 5.87
N VAL A 178 -10.04 7.08 6.65
CA VAL A 178 -10.02 6.94 8.11
C VAL A 178 -9.63 8.28 8.70
N THR A 179 -10.54 8.91 9.45
CA THR A 179 -10.25 10.12 10.20
C THR A 179 -10.10 9.80 11.68
N PHE A 180 -9.19 10.47 12.34
CA PHE A 180 -8.96 10.32 13.77
C PHE A 180 -8.20 11.52 14.35
N THR A 181 -8.19 11.65 15.67
CA THR A 181 -7.38 12.63 16.37
C THR A 181 -6.30 11.96 17.19
N THR A 182 -5.16 12.62 17.33
CA THR A 182 -4.10 12.19 18.26
C THR A 182 -3.65 13.37 19.09
N LYS A 183 -3.21 13.12 20.32
CA LYS A 183 -2.69 14.14 21.23
C LYS A 183 -1.18 14.04 21.33
N LYS A 184 -0.48 15.08 20.86
CA LYS A 184 0.96 15.21 20.94
C LYS A 184 1.31 16.70 20.97
N ASP A 185 1.46 17.26 22.16
CA ASP A 185 1.67 18.71 22.35
C ASP A 185 0.58 19.57 21.67
N GLY A 186 -0.65 19.04 21.65
CA GLY A 186 -1.83 19.61 20.99
C GLY A 186 -2.64 18.54 20.27
N ASP A 187 -3.81 18.94 19.76
CA ASP A 187 -4.69 18.06 18.99
C ASP A 187 -4.25 18.02 17.51
N PHE A 188 -3.86 16.85 17.04
CA PHE A 188 -3.64 16.60 15.62
C PHE A 188 -4.86 15.95 14.99
N PHE A 189 -5.35 16.56 13.95
CA PHE A 189 -6.45 16.08 13.10
C PHE A 189 -5.84 15.30 11.94
N ASN A 190 -6.12 14.01 11.90
CA ASN A 190 -5.51 13.08 10.96
C ASN A 190 -6.54 12.55 9.97
N THR A 191 -6.14 12.38 8.73
CA THR A 191 -6.91 11.76 7.66
C THR A 191 -5.99 10.84 6.88
N SER A 192 -6.34 9.56 6.79
CA SER A 192 -5.69 8.60 5.89
C SER A 192 -6.71 8.20 4.82
N VAL A 193 -6.35 8.30 3.56
CA VAL A 193 -7.13 7.76 2.43
C VAL A 193 -6.31 6.64 1.80
N ILE A 194 -6.82 5.42 1.91
CA ILE A 194 -6.24 4.24 1.29
C ILE A 194 -7.05 3.94 0.03
N ALA A 195 -6.42 3.85 -1.13
CA ALA A 195 -7.06 3.52 -2.38
C ALA A 195 -6.31 2.40 -3.11
N ARG A 196 -7.05 1.58 -3.85
CA ARG A 196 -6.50 0.59 -4.76
C ARG A 196 -6.97 0.89 -6.18
N THR A 197 -6.05 0.81 -7.13
CA THR A 197 -6.35 0.83 -8.56
C THR A 197 -5.56 -0.29 -9.23
N HIS A 198 -6.26 -1.31 -9.69
CA HIS A 198 -5.70 -2.56 -10.20
C HIS A 198 -4.66 -3.18 -9.24
N ASN A 199 -3.39 -3.19 -9.62
CA ASN A 199 -2.29 -3.74 -8.84
C ASN A 199 -1.47 -2.68 -8.09
N VAL A 200 -2.00 -1.47 -7.92
CA VAL A 200 -1.36 -0.38 -7.17
C VAL A 200 -2.19 -0.02 -5.95
N VAL A 201 -1.53 0.10 -4.80
CA VAL A 201 -2.09 0.65 -3.56
C VAL A 201 -1.50 2.03 -3.32
N ILE A 202 -2.38 2.97 -3.02
CA ILE A 202 -2.09 4.35 -2.69
C ILE A 202 -2.46 4.54 -1.23
N THR A 203 -1.54 5.07 -0.43
CA THR A 203 -1.85 5.56 0.92
C THR A 203 -1.51 7.04 0.95
N LEU A 204 -2.52 7.86 1.18
CA LEU A 204 -2.38 9.29 1.36
C LEU A 204 -2.71 9.63 2.81
N ASP A 205 -1.73 10.17 3.54
CA ASP A 205 -1.91 10.65 4.91
C ASP A 205 -1.83 12.18 4.89
N TYR A 206 -2.88 12.83 5.38
CA TYR A 206 -2.96 14.28 5.48
C TYR A 206 -3.40 14.67 6.88
N ASN A 207 -2.58 15.48 7.55
CA ASN A 207 -2.87 15.91 8.90
C ASN A 207 -2.53 17.37 9.14
N GLY A 208 -3.13 17.90 10.18
CA GLY A 208 -2.93 19.27 10.58
C GLY A 208 -3.18 19.51 12.07
N THR A 209 -2.57 20.57 12.56
CA THR A 209 -2.80 21.10 13.90
C THR A 209 -2.71 22.63 13.89
N ALA A 210 -3.15 23.24 14.97
CA ALA A 210 -3.03 24.67 15.20
C ALA A 210 -2.27 24.94 16.50
N TYR A 211 -1.49 26.00 16.52
CA TYR A 211 -0.70 26.44 17.66
C TYR A 211 -1.03 27.89 18.03
N GLU A 212 -0.72 28.27 19.28
CA GLU A 212 -0.74 29.67 19.75
C GLU A 212 -2.08 30.38 19.59
N GLY A 213 -3.18 29.64 19.81
CA GLY A 213 -4.55 30.21 19.74
C GLY A 213 -5.15 30.31 18.33
N ALA A 214 -4.47 29.76 17.31
CA ALA A 214 -5.07 29.60 16.01
C ALA A 214 -6.27 28.61 16.07
N THR A 215 -7.24 28.81 15.18
CA THR A 215 -8.40 27.91 15.06
C THR A 215 -7.94 26.52 14.65
N ALA A 216 -8.47 25.51 15.33
CA ALA A 216 -8.21 24.10 14.98
C ALA A 216 -8.61 23.82 13.51
N PRO A 217 -7.88 22.93 12.81
CA PRO A 217 -8.25 22.50 11.48
C PRO A 217 -9.65 21.88 11.44
N ASP A 218 -10.40 22.18 10.39
CA ASP A 218 -11.68 21.51 10.13
C ASP A 218 -11.42 20.11 9.58
N GLN A 219 -11.81 19.07 10.34
CA GLN A 219 -11.62 17.65 9.97
C GLN A 219 -12.33 17.30 8.66
N ALA A 220 -13.52 17.87 8.41
CA ALA A 220 -14.26 17.61 7.18
C ALA A 220 -13.54 18.20 5.96
N LYS A 221 -12.96 19.39 6.11
CA LYS A 221 -12.14 20.03 5.07
C LYS A 221 -10.86 19.22 4.80
N LEU A 222 -10.16 18.74 5.84
CA LEU A 222 -9.00 17.87 5.68
C LEU A 222 -9.36 16.60 4.90
N LEU A 223 -10.51 16.00 5.20
CA LEU A 223 -11.00 14.81 4.50
C LEU A 223 -11.29 15.11 3.02
N GLN A 224 -11.98 16.20 2.71
CA GLN A 224 -12.28 16.61 1.33
C GLN A 224 -11.00 16.83 0.52
N ASP A 225 -10.02 17.52 1.11
CA ASP A 225 -8.74 17.79 0.47
C ASP A 225 -7.93 16.50 0.23
N ALA A 226 -7.91 15.59 1.20
CA ALA A 226 -7.26 14.30 1.07
C ALA A 226 -7.90 13.43 -0.03
N ILE A 227 -9.24 13.41 -0.11
CA ILE A 227 -9.98 12.73 -1.17
C ILE A 227 -9.64 13.30 -2.55
N ALA A 228 -9.62 14.63 -2.69
CA ALA A 228 -9.29 15.29 -3.95
C ALA A 228 -7.87 14.95 -4.39
N ALA A 229 -6.89 15.05 -3.50
CA ALA A 229 -5.49 14.70 -3.79
C ALA A 229 -5.31 13.21 -4.12
N THR A 230 -6.08 12.32 -3.47
CA THR A 230 -6.04 10.88 -3.80
C THR A 230 -6.60 10.61 -5.20
N LYS A 231 -7.66 11.30 -5.63
CA LYS A 231 -8.20 11.20 -7.00
C LYS A 231 -7.16 11.63 -8.04
N GLU A 232 -6.46 12.74 -7.80
CA GLU A 232 -5.35 13.17 -8.67
C GLU A 232 -4.24 12.11 -8.74
N THR A 233 -3.89 11.52 -7.59
CA THR A 233 -2.88 10.47 -7.51
C THR A 233 -3.29 9.22 -8.31
N VAL A 234 -4.56 8.77 -8.22
CA VAL A 234 -5.09 7.66 -9.03
C VAL A 234 -5.00 7.97 -10.52
N ALA A 235 -5.40 9.18 -10.93
CA ALA A 235 -5.30 9.62 -12.31
C ALA A 235 -3.84 9.64 -12.81
N SER A 236 -2.90 10.09 -11.96
CA SER A 236 -1.47 10.09 -12.28
C SER A 236 -0.90 8.67 -12.46
N VAL A 237 -1.35 7.70 -11.66
CA VAL A 237 -0.99 6.28 -11.83
C VAL A 237 -1.49 5.75 -13.18
N ALA A 238 -2.73 6.03 -13.55
CA ALA A 238 -3.28 5.64 -14.84
C ALA A 238 -2.49 6.24 -16.01
N ALA A 239 -2.26 7.56 -15.99
CA ALA A 239 -1.52 8.28 -17.02
C ALA A 239 -0.07 7.76 -17.22
N ALA A 240 0.61 7.37 -16.13
CA ALA A 240 1.96 6.81 -16.19
C ALA A 240 2.01 5.45 -16.90
N ASN A 241 0.87 4.77 -17.06
CA ASN A 241 0.75 3.47 -17.72
C ASN A 241 0.14 3.56 -19.12
N GLU A 242 -0.71 4.55 -19.41
CA GLU A 242 -1.20 4.83 -20.77
C GLU A 242 -0.06 5.24 -21.71
N ALA A 243 0.84 6.09 -21.27
CA ALA A 243 2.00 6.54 -22.04
C ALA A 243 3.02 5.43 -22.37
N LYS A 244 2.90 4.24 -21.78
CA LYS A 244 3.80 3.08 -21.99
C LYS A 244 3.19 1.95 -22.81
N GLN A 245 1.92 2.05 -23.23
CA GLN A 245 1.37 1.11 -24.19
C GLN A 245 1.97 1.44 -25.58
N PRO A 246 2.80 0.57 -26.19
CA PRO A 246 3.19 0.78 -27.57
C PRO A 246 1.93 0.74 -28.43
N GLU A 247 1.84 1.62 -29.42
CA GLU A 247 0.80 1.62 -30.45
C GLU A 247 0.73 0.24 -31.13
N GLN A 248 -0.10 -0.63 -30.60
CA GLN A 248 -0.41 -1.93 -31.17
C GLN A 248 -1.77 -1.84 -31.83
N SER A 249 -1.86 -1.10 -32.92
CA SER A 249 -2.89 -1.23 -33.95
C SER A 249 -2.67 -0.23 -35.11
N ALA A 250 -1.62 -0.47 -35.89
CA ALA A 250 -1.67 -0.12 -37.32
C ALA A 250 -1.49 -1.43 -38.05
N GLN A 251 -2.57 -2.17 -38.22
CA GLN A 251 -2.64 -3.25 -39.20
C GLN A 251 -2.63 -2.56 -40.57
N PRO A 252 -1.66 -2.85 -41.46
CA PRO A 252 -1.69 -2.29 -42.81
C PRO A 252 -2.94 -2.82 -43.52
N GLU A 253 -3.80 -1.90 -43.94
CA GLU A 253 -4.92 -2.16 -44.80
C GLU A 253 -4.40 -2.85 -46.08
N GLN A 254 -4.77 -4.13 -46.25
CA GLN A 254 -4.45 -4.88 -47.48
C GLN A 254 -5.17 -4.21 -48.62
N GLN A 255 -4.40 -3.55 -49.49
CA GLN A 255 -4.85 -3.04 -50.77
C GLN A 255 -5.34 -4.22 -51.66
N PRO A 256 -6.54 -4.18 -52.22
CA PRO A 256 -7.00 -5.21 -53.12
C PRO A 256 -6.19 -5.15 -54.42
N SER A 257 -5.64 -6.31 -54.82
CA SER A 257 -4.95 -6.48 -56.09
C SER A 257 -5.87 -6.18 -57.28
N PRO A 258 -5.39 -5.49 -58.33
CA PRO A 258 -6.18 -5.29 -59.52
C PRO A 258 -6.30 -6.60 -60.29
N SER A 259 -7.56 -7.01 -60.59
CA SER A 259 -7.86 -8.12 -61.51
C SER A 259 -7.57 -7.70 -62.93
N ASN A 260 -6.62 -8.37 -63.58
CA ASN A 260 -6.41 -8.31 -65.02
C ASN A 260 -7.49 -9.14 -65.77
N SER A 261 -8.22 -8.49 -66.61
CA SER A 261 -9.01 -9.09 -67.73
C SER A 261 -8.22 -9.02 -69.01
#